data_b57cf63d067a7c0e34ea8c98b52c1c21
#
_entry.id   b57cf63d067a7c0e34ea8c98b52c1c21
#
_cell.length_a   1.000
_cell.length_b   1.000
_cell.length_c   1.000
_cell.angle_alpha   90.00
_cell.angle_beta   90.00
_cell.angle_gamma   90.00
#
_symmetry.space_group_name_H-M   'P 1'
#
loop_
_entity.id
_entity.type
_entity.pdbx_description
1 polymer ?
#
loop_
_entity_poly.entity_id
_entity_poly.type
_entity_poly.pdbx_seq_one_letter_code
_entity_poly.pdbx_strand_id
1 'polypeptide(L)'
;MPSDVQTVPIPKGRLWAGRIMSGLTALFLLFGGVMDLVKPPYVVEGTLKMGYPENIIFGLGVVVLACTILYLIPRTAVLGVILLTGYLGGAVATHVRMNDLRSVPVPVVVAALLWGGLWLRDSRLRALIPLRS
;
A
#
# COMPACT_ATOMS: atom_id res chain seq x y z
N MET A 1 -24.46 -5.02 -5.70
CA MET A 1 -23.61 -6.11 -5.18
C MET A 1 -24.50 -7.23 -4.71
N PRO A 2 -24.34 -8.45 -5.24
CA PRO A 2 -25.18 -9.57 -4.77
C PRO A 2 -24.95 -9.84 -3.27
N SER A 3 -26.04 -10.06 -2.54
CA SER A 3 -25.96 -10.27 -1.10
C SER A 3 -25.26 -11.58 -0.73
N ASP A 4 -25.29 -12.57 -1.61
CA ASP A 4 -24.65 -13.86 -1.39
C ASP A 4 -23.12 -13.74 -1.29
N VAL A 5 -22.52 -12.79 -2.02
CA VAL A 5 -21.08 -12.53 -1.92
C VAL A 5 -20.69 -12.10 -0.50
N GLN A 6 -21.59 -11.37 0.18
CA GLN A 6 -21.34 -10.86 1.51
C GLN A 6 -21.55 -11.88 2.61
N THR A 7 -22.28 -12.95 2.32
CA THR A 7 -22.65 -13.97 3.31
C THR A 7 -21.73 -15.17 3.31
N VAL A 8 -20.82 -15.29 2.33
CA VAL A 8 -19.89 -16.41 2.25
C VAL A 8 -18.83 -16.26 3.36
N PRO A 9 -18.76 -17.22 4.31
CA PRO A 9 -17.77 -17.12 5.37
C PRO A 9 -16.37 -17.35 4.84
N ILE A 10 -15.42 -16.61 5.40
CA ILE A 10 -14.00 -16.74 5.06
C ILE A 10 -13.36 -17.74 6.01
N PRO A 11 -12.65 -18.77 5.51
CA PRO A 11 -11.93 -19.68 6.39
C PRO A 11 -10.96 -18.94 7.30
N LYS A 12 -10.86 -19.36 8.57
CA LYS A 12 -10.03 -18.66 9.56
C LYS A 12 -8.57 -18.54 9.14
N GLY A 13 -8.01 -19.59 8.55
CA GLY A 13 -6.63 -19.56 8.08
C GLY A 13 -6.39 -18.47 7.03
N ARG A 14 -7.31 -18.35 6.07
CA ARG A 14 -7.23 -17.33 5.03
C ARG A 14 -7.39 -15.92 5.61
N LEU A 15 -8.34 -15.75 6.53
CA LEU A 15 -8.58 -14.47 7.17
C LEU A 15 -7.33 -14.00 7.94
N TRP A 16 -6.74 -14.89 8.72
CA TRP A 16 -5.53 -14.57 9.48
C TRP A 16 -4.33 -14.33 8.57
N ALA A 17 -4.17 -15.12 7.50
CA ALA A 17 -3.10 -14.89 6.52
C ALA A 17 -3.24 -13.50 5.91
N GLY A 18 -4.46 -13.09 5.54
CA GLY A 18 -4.71 -11.76 5.01
C GLY A 18 -4.41 -10.67 6.01
N ARG A 19 -4.81 -10.85 7.27
CA ARG A 19 -4.54 -9.87 8.34
C ARG A 19 -3.07 -9.72 8.62
N ILE A 20 -2.33 -10.83 8.68
CA ILE A 20 -0.88 -10.79 8.92
C ILE A 20 -0.18 -10.12 7.76
N MET A 21 -0.50 -10.50 6.54
CA MET A 21 0.08 -9.90 5.34
C MET A 21 -0.19 -8.39 5.28
N SER A 22 -1.44 -7.99 5.50
CA SER A 22 -1.83 -6.58 5.52
C SER A 22 -1.14 -5.82 6.66
N GLY A 23 -1.09 -6.42 7.85
CA GLY A 23 -0.51 -5.79 9.02
C GLY A 23 0.99 -5.54 8.88
N LEU A 24 1.73 -6.53 8.38
CA LEU A 24 3.16 -6.39 8.16
C LEU A 24 3.46 -5.34 7.09
N THR A 25 2.70 -5.35 6.01
CA THR A 25 2.87 -4.38 4.94
C THR A 25 2.51 -2.97 5.41
N ALA A 26 1.43 -2.83 6.19
CA ALA A 26 1.04 -1.55 6.76
C ALA A 26 2.10 -1.02 7.73
N LEU A 27 2.70 -1.89 8.55
CA LEU A 27 3.80 -1.49 9.43
C LEU A 27 4.98 -0.93 8.65
N PHE A 28 5.34 -1.58 7.55
CA PHE A 28 6.40 -1.11 6.67
C PHE A 28 6.09 0.29 6.14
N LEU A 29 4.85 0.51 5.67
CA LEU A 29 4.43 1.81 5.14
C LEU A 29 4.34 2.88 6.23
N LEU A 30 3.87 2.52 7.41
CA LEU A 30 3.80 3.45 8.55
C LEU A 30 5.20 3.88 8.96
N PHE A 31 6.14 2.94 9.00
CA PHE A 31 7.54 3.25 9.30
C PHE A 31 8.10 4.23 8.28
N GLY A 32 7.90 3.97 6.98
CA GLY A 32 8.36 4.86 5.92
C GLY A 32 7.75 6.25 6.01
N GLY A 33 6.44 6.32 6.30
CA GLY A 33 5.75 7.59 6.45
C GLY A 33 6.26 8.40 7.65
N VAL A 34 6.50 7.73 8.78
CA VAL A 34 7.07 8.40 9.96
C VAL A 34 8.47 8.91 9.67
N MET A 35 9.29 8.12 8.95
CA MET A 35 10.62 8.57 8.56
C MET A 35 10.57 9.81 7.69
N ASP A 36 9.59 9.90 6.79
CA ASP A 36 9.41 11.12 5.98
C ASP A 36 9.04 12.33 6.84
N LEU A 37 8.26 12.14 7.91
CA LEU A 37 7.90 13.23 8.81
C LEU A 37 9.09 13.68 9.66
N VAL A 38 9.90 12.73 10.13
CA VAL A 38 11.08 13.02 10.95
C VAL A 38 12.21 13.62 10.12
N LYS A 39 12.30 13.21 8.86
CA LYS A 39 13.30 13.66 7.89
C LYS A 39 14.75 13.48 8.36
N PRO A 40 15.17 12.25 8.70
CA PRO A 40 16.60 12.04 8.97
C PRO A 40 17.42 12.30 7.71
N PRO A 41 18.72 12.62 7.85
CA PRO A 41 19.54 13.02 6.70
C PRO A 41 19.53 12.03 5.54
N TYR A 42 19.52 10.72 5.80
CA TYR A 42 19.54 9.73 4.72
C TYR A 42 18.22 9.71 3.91
N VAL A 43 17.09 10.03 4.55
CA VAL A 43 15.80 10.13 3.85
C VAL A 43 15.79 11.35 2.96
N VAL A 44 16.25 12.50 3.47
CA VAL A 44 16.33 13.74 2.71
C VAL A 44 17.24 13.54 1.49
N GLU A 45 18.43 13.00 1.69
CA GLU A 45 19.37 12.77 0.60
C GLU A 45 18.80 11.85 -0.46
N GLY A 46 18.18 10.74 -0.06
CA GLY A 46 17.58 9.80 -0.99
C GLY A 46 16.47 10.43 -1.82
N THR A 47 15.61 11.24 -1.17
CA THR A 47 14.50 11.88 -1.85
C THR A 47 14.98 12.96 -2.83
N LEU A 48 15.99 13.74 -2.44
CA LEU A 48 16.57 14.75 -3.32
C LEU A 48 17.21 14.10 -4.54
N LYS A 49 17.88 12.96 -4.37
CA LYS A 49 18.45 12.21 -5.50
C LYS A 49 17.39 11.75 -6.48
N MET A 50 16.17 11.48 -6.03
CA MET A 50 15.07 11.10 -6.88
C MET A 50 14.44 12.30 -7.63
N GLY A 51 14.91 13.50 -7.35
CA GLY A 51 14.45 14.71 -8.04
C GLY A 51 13.30 15.42 -7.35
N TYR A 52 12.93 15.02 -6.16
CA TYR A 52 11.89 15.71 -5.39
C TYR A 52 12.50 16.83 -4.55
N PRO A 53 11.82 17.99 -4.46
CA PRO A 53 12.28 19.04 -3.55
C PRO A 53 12.09 18.64 -2.09
N GLU A 54 12.95 19.14 -1.21
CA GLU A 54 12.90 18.82 0.22
C GLU A 54 11.55 19.16 0.85
N ASN A 55 10.93 20.27 0.42
CA ASN A 55 9.70 20.76 1.03
C ASN A 55 8.49 19.85 0.85
N ILE A 56 8.55 18.85 -0.05
CA ILE A 56 7.44 17.92 -0.23
C ILE A 56 7.58 16.62 0.56
N ILE A 57 8.74 16.37 1.19
CA ILE A 57 8.99 15.12 1.91
C ILE A 57 7.96 14.92 3.02
N PHE A 58 7.71 15.96 3.80
CA PHE A 58 6.69 15.90 4.86
C PHE A 58 5.31 15.57 4.29
N GLY A 59 4.94 16.21 3.17
CA GLY A 59 3.66 15.93 2.51
C GLY A 59 3.54 14.49 2.02
N LEU A 60 4.61 13.92 1.49
CA LEU A 60 4.63 12.51 1.08
C LEU A 60 4.39 11.60 2.28
N GLY A 61 5.00 11.90 3.42
CA GLY A 61 4.79 11.15 4.65
C GLY A 61 3.34 11.22 5.11
N VAL A 62 2.75 12.41 5.10
CA VAL A 62 1.35 12.60 5.49
C VAL A 62 0.43 11.79 4.57
N VAL A 63 0.67 11.84 3.25
CA VAL A 63 -0.15 11.13 2.28
C VAL A 63 -0.09 9.61 2.50
N VAL A 64 1.12 9.05 2.64
CA VAL A 64 1.25 7.60 2.81
C VAL A 64 0.66 7.15 4.15
N LEU A 65 0.83 7.94 5.21
CA LEU A 65 0.25 7.61 6.52
C LEU A 65 -1.27 7.64 6.47
N ALA A 66 -1.85 8.68 5.88
CA ALA A 66 -3.30 8.79 5.75
C ALA A 66 -3.89 7.64 4.94
N CYS A 67 -3.27 7.31 3.82
CA CYS A 67 -3.72 6.22 2.96
C CYS A 67 -3.60 4.87 3.66
N THR A 68 -2.53 4.65 4.43
CA THR A 68 -2.32 3.41 5.17
C THR A 68 -3.36 3.27 6.29
N ILE A 69 -3.69 4.36 6.98
CA ILE A 69 -4.74 4.34 8.00
C ILE A 69 -6.08 3.97 7.37
N LEU A 70 -6.41 4.54 6.20
CA LEU A 70 -7.63 4.17 5.47
C LEU A 70 -7.64 2.69 5.12
N TYR A 71 -6.50 2.14 4.73
CA TYR A 71 -6.37 0.73 4.41
C TYR A 71 -6.61 -0.17 5.62
N LEU A 72 -6.20 0.27 6.81
CA LEU A 72 -6.36 -0.50 8.05
C LEU A 72 -7.80 -0.50 8.57
N ILE A 73 -8.60 0.51 8.22
CA ILE A 73 -10.00 0.60 8.62
C ILE A 73 -10.84 -0.23 7.65
N PRO A 74 -11.59 -1.26 8.12
CA PRO A 74 -12.30 -2.16 7.19
C PRO A 74 -13.27 -1.44 6.24
N ARG A 75 -13.91 -0.38 6.69
CA ARG A 75 -14.89 0.35 5.86
C ARG A 75 -14.25 1.11 4.71
N THR A 76 -13.00 1.53 4.87
CA THR A 76 -12.27 2.33 3.88
C THR A 76 -11.07 1.59 3.28
N ALA A 77 -10.95 0.28 3.55
CA ALA A 77 -9.77 -0.48 3.13
C ALA A 77 -9.59 -0.49 1.60
N VAL A 78 -10.68 -0.64 0.85
CA VAL A 78 -10.58 -0.64 -0.61
C VAL A 78 -10.15 0.72 -1.13
N LEU A 79 -10.70 1.80 -0.58
CA LEU A 79 -10.27 3.15 -0.93
C LEU A 79 -8.78 3.34 -0.59
N GLY A 80 -8.38 2.88 0.58
CA GLY A 80 -6.97 2.97 1.01
C GLY A 80 -6.03 2.25 0.07
N VAL A 81 -6.38 1.02 -0.34
CA VAL A 81 -5.50 0.27 -1.24
C VAL A 81 -5.45 0.89 -2.64
N ILE A 82 -6.54 1.48 -3.11
CA ILE A 82 -6.52 2.18 -4.39
C ILE A 82 -5.58 3.39 -4.33
N LEU A 83 -5.69 4.19 -3.28
CA LEU A 83 -4.82 5.36 -3.10
C LEU A 83 -3.36 4.96 -2.93
N LEU A 84 -3.09 3.91 -2.16
CA LEU A 84 -1.73 3.39 -1.99
C LEU A 84 -1.17 2.84 -3.30
N THR A 85 -2.00 2.22 -4.13
CA THR A 85 -1.57 1.75 -5.44
C THR A 85 -1.11 2.92 -6.31
N GLY A 86 -1.83 4.03 -6.28
CA GLY A 86 -1.41 5.25 -6.96
C GLY A 86 -0.07 5.78 -6.44
N TYR A 87 0.09 5.82 -5.12
CA TYR A 87 1.33 6.25 -4.50
C TYR A 87 2.51 5.35 -4.91
N LEU A 88 2.31 4.03 -4.84
CA LEU A 88 3.34 3.05 -5.19
C LEU A 88 3.64 3.05 -6.69
N GLY A 89 2.62 3.28 -7.52
CA GLY A 89 2.81 3.46 -8.96
C GLY A 89 3.69 4.66 -9.26
N GLY A 90 3.51 5.75 -8.51
CA GLY A 90 4.39 6.91 -8.60
C GLY A 90 5.83 6.58 -8.19
N ALA A 91 6.00 5.73 -7.17
CA ALA A 91 7.32 5.27 -6.76
C ALA A 91 7.99 4.44 -7.87
N VAL A 92 7.24 3.54 -8.50
CA VAL A 92 7.76 2.76 -9.64
C VAL A 92 8.21 3.70 -10.77
N ALA A 93 7.36 4.65 -11.14
CA ALA A 93 7.68 5.60 -12.19
C ALA A 93 8.93 6.42 -11.86
N THR A 94 9.07 6.82 -10.60
CA THR A 94 10.25 7.56 -10.14
C THR A 94 11.52 6.75 -10.30
N HIS A 95 11.50 5.48 -9.88
CA HIS A 95 12.69 4.62 -10.00
C HIS A 95 13.02 4.33 -11.47
N VAL A 96 12.01 4.14 -12.32
CA VAL A 96 12.22 3.96 -13.75
C VAL A 96 12.85 5.21 -14.36
N ARG A 97 12.33 6.40 -14.01
CA ARG A 97 12.86 7.66 -14.48
C ARG A 97 14.32 7.86 -14.11
N MET A 98 14.69 7.40 -12.92
CA MET A 98 16.07 7.49 -12.43
C MET A 98 16.96 6.36 -12.93
N ASN A 99 16.44 5.48 -13.78
CA ASN A 99 17.13 4.28 -14.27
C ASN A 99 17.58 3.37 -13.11
N ASP A 100 16.85 3.37 -12.02
CA ASP A 100 17.13 2.55 -10.85
C ASP A 100 16.19 1.34 -10.86
N LEU A 101 16.46 0.41 -11.77
CA LEU A 101 15.59 -0.76 -11.96
C LEU A 101 15.67 -1.76 -10.82
N ARG A 102 16.71 -1.69 -9.98
CA ARG A 102 16.85 -2.56 -8.81
C ARG A 102 15.83 -2.25 -7.73
N SER A 103 15.39 -1.00 -7.65
CA SER A 103 14.41 -0.57 -6.65
C SER A 103 12.97 -0.73 -7.12
N VAL A 104 12.73 -0.98 -8.41
CA VAL A 104 11.37 -1.13 -8.96
C VAL A 104 10.59 -2.28 -8.32
N PRO A 105 11.18 -3.46 -8.06
CA PRO A 105 10.42 -4.56 -7.44
C PRO A 105 9.86 -4.24 -6.05
N VAL A 106 10.49 -3.34 -5.29
CA VAL A 106 10.04 -3.05 -3.92
C VAL A 106 8.61 -2.51 -3.88
N PRO A 107 8.27 -1.41 -4.57
CA PRO A 107 6.88 -0.94 -4.55
C PRO A 107 5.91 -1.90 -5.24
N VAL A 108 6.36 -2.65 -6.22
CA VAL A 108 5.51 -3.65 -6.89
C VAL A 108 5.14 -4.76 -5.89
N VAL A 109 6.11 -5.28 -5.14
CA VAL A 109 5.87 -6.31 -4.12
C VAL A 109 4.96 -5.77 -3.02
N VAL A 110 5.20 -4.54 -2.57
CA VAL A 110 4.37 -3.92 -1.53
C VAL A 110 2.92 -3.81 -2.01
N ALA A 111 2.70 -3.35 -3.25
CA ALA A 111 1.36 -3.27 -3.81
C ALA A 111 0.70 -4.64 -3.90
N ALA A 112 1.44 -5.66 -4.35
CA ALA A 112 0.93 -7.02 -4.43
C ALA A 112 0.53 -7.55 -3.06
N LEU A 113 1.33 -7.27 -2.02
CA LEU A 113 1.02 -7.69 -0.65
C LEU A 113 -0.22 -6.96 -0.11
N LEU A 114 -0.37 -5.67 -0.41
CA LEU A 114 -1.55 -4.91 0.01
C LEU A 114 -2.82 -5.48 -0.60
N TRP A 115 -2.81 -5.71 -1.91
CA TRP A 115 -3.96 -6.27 -2.62
C TRP A 115 -4.21 -7.72 -2.19
N GLY A 116 -3.15 -8.52 -2.07
CA GLY A 116 -3.26 -9.91 -1.66
C GLY A 116 -3.81 -10.05 -0.25
N GLY A 117 -3.33 -9.23 0.68
CA GLY A 117 -3.84 -9.23 2.05
C GLY A 117 -5.32 -8.90 2.12
N LEU A 118 -5.74 -7.86 1.39
CA LEU A 118 -7.15 -7.48 1.34
C LEU A 118 -7.99 -8.55 0.63
N TRP A 119 -7.47 -9.09 -0.48
CA TRP A 119 -8.15 -10.15 -1.24
C TRP A 119 -8.42 -11.38 -0.38
N LEU A 120 -7.46 -11.75 0.49
CA LEU A 120 -7.62 -12.92 1.36
C LEU A 120 -8.68 -12.70 2.45
N ARG A 121 -8.87 -11.45 2.90
CA ARG A 121 -9.78 -11.16 4.01
C ARG A 121 -11.09 -10.50 3.61
N ASP A 122 -11.30 -10.22 2.32
CA ASP A 122 -12.53 -9.58 1.84
C ASP A 122 -13.13 -10.37 0.69
N SER A 123 -14.26 -11.06 0.96
CA SER A 123 -14.92 -11.88 -0.03
C SER A 123 -15.52 -11.08 -1.18
N ARG A 124 -15.91 -9.82 -0.92
CA ARG A 124 -16.45 -8.97 -1.97
C ARG A 124 -15.38 -8.60 -2.99
N LEU A 125 -14.16 -8.36 -2.52
CA LEU A 125 -13.05 -8.06 -3.39
C LEU A 125 -12.70 -9.26 -4.26
N ARG A 126 -12.73 -10.47 -3.69
CA ARG A 126 -12.45 -11.70 -4.45
C ARG A 126 -13.46 -11.93 -5.57
N ALA A 127 -14.68 -11.48 -5.41
CA ALA A 127 -15.70 -11.60 -6.45
C ALA A 127 -15.40 -10.70 -7.65
N LEU A 128 -14.61 -9.66 -7.47
CA LEU A 128 -14.32 -8.65 -8.48
C LEU A 128 -12.93 -8.78 -9.08
N ILE A 129 -11.95 -9.27 -8.33
CA ILE A 129 -10.53 -9.27 -8.71
C ILE A 129 -9.97 -10.69 -8.59
N PRO A 130 -9.19 -11.18 -9.55
CA PRO A 130 -8.80 -10.51 -10.79
C PRO A 130 -9.88 -10.54 -11.87
N LEU A 131 -10.80 -11.51 -11.79
CA LEU A 131 -11.86 -11.65 -12.76
C LEU A 131 -13.21 -11.50 -12.07
N ARG A 132 -14.06 -10.66 -12.64
CA ARG A 132 -15.42 -10.49 -12.15
C ARG A 132 -16.22 -11.79 -12.39
N SER A 133 -16.82 -12.29 -11.33
CA SER A 133 -17.64 -13.50 -11.41
C SER A 133 -19.13 -13.19 -11.40
#